data_6ddc196c564491998c5e0e32a4004c46
#
_entry.id   6ddc196c564491998c5e0e32a4004c46
#
_cell.length_a   1.000
_cell.length_b   1.000
_cell.length_c   1.000
_cell.angle_alpha   90.00
_cell.angle_beta   90.00
_cell.angle_gamma   90.00
#
_symmetry.space_group_name_H-M   'P 1'
#
loop_
_entity.id
_entity.type
_entity.pdbx_description
1 polymer ?
#
loop_
_entity_poly.entity_id
_entity_poly.type
_entity_poly.pdbx_seq_one_letter_code
_entity_poly.pdbx_strand_id
1 'polypeptide(L)'
;STSRRQRQMCIRDSTNPASKVTLPKIHEKNIIRLDTDEVAQLLDEVESGDSLSKNQQRFHEKTKVRDLALMTLLLGTGIRVSECVGLDMDDVDFKNNGIKVHRKGGADVIVYFGDEVRDALLSYWEERSIITPAEGHANALFLSLQRKRISVRSVENLVKKYSRLVTTVKNITPHKLRSTYGTTLYQETGDIYLVADVLGHKDVNTTRKHYAAQEDSRRRAAARVVHLRED
;
A
#
# COMPACT_ATOMS: atom_id res chain seq x y z
N SER A 1 34.67 -38.74 17.06
CA SER A 1 33.24 -38.80 16.73
C SER A 1 32.93 -37.77 15.67
N THR A 2 32.63 -38.20 14.48
CA THR A 2 32.20 -37.37 13.36
C THR A 2 30.89 -36.70 13.71
N SER A 3 30.81 -35.38 13.55
CA SER A 3 29.62 -34.62 13.88
C SER A 3 28.41 -35.08 13.02
N ARG A 4 27.20 -34.92 13.55
CA ARG A 4 25.96 -35.31 12.87
C ARG A 4 25.83 -34.67 11.46
N ARG A 5 26.49 -33.53 11.23
CA ARG A 5 26.57 -32.85 9.91
C ARG A 5 27.50 -33.60 8.93
N GLN A 6 28.60 -34.15 9.40
CA GLN A 6 29.51 -34.94 8.56
C GLN A 6 28.88 -36.29 8.14
N ARG A 7 28.08 -36.91 9.01
CA ARG A 7 27.33 -38.13 8.62
C ARG A 7 26.28 -37.83 7.52
N GLN A 8 25.65 -36.68 7.54
CA GLN A 8 24.73 -36.28 6.46
C GLN A 8 25.44 -35.97 5.14
N MET A 9 26.69 -35.51 5.17
CA MET A 9 27.50 -35.31 3.96
C MET A 9 27.96 -36.62 3.31
N CYS A 10 28.22 -37.65 4.10
CA CYS A 10 28.66 -38.97 3.57
C CYS A 10 27.51 -39.82 2.96
N ILE A 11 26.26 -39.47 3.21
CA ILE A 11 25.08 -40.16 2.61
C ILE A 11 24.68 -39.50 1.27
N ARG A 12 25.40 -38.48 0.83
CA ARG A 12 25.13 -37.75 -0.41
C ARG A 12 25.84 -38.37 -1.61
N ASP A 13 25.66 -39.66 -1.83
CA ASP A 13 25.96 -40.19 -3.16
C ASP A 13 24.68 -40.44 -3.94
N SER A 14 24.59 -39.72 -5.02
CA SER A 14 23.88 -39.92 -6.29
C SER A 14 22.45 -39.45 -6.48
N THR A 15 21.64 -39.14 -5.47
CA THR A 15 20.32 -38.54 -5.77
C THR A 15 19.88 -37.50 -4.73
N ASN A 16 19.75 -36.26 -5.17
CA ASN A 16 19.17 -35.20 -4.34
C ASN A 16 17.72 -35.58 -3.98
N PRO A 17 17.38 -35.97 -2.72
CA PRO A 17 16.03 -36.36 -2.37
C PRO A 17 15.01 -35.22 -2.58
N ALA A 18 15.45 -33.98 -2.60
CA ALA A 18 14.59 -32.82 -2.90
C ALA A 18 14.17 -32.74 -4.37
N SER A 19 14.88 -33.41 -5.29
CA SER A 19 14.49 -33.46 -6.71
C SER A 19 13.23 -34.27 -6.97
N LYS A 20 12.85 -35.13 -6.02
CA LYS A 20 11.63 -35.97 -6.08
C LYS A 20 10.42 -35.28 -5.44
N VAL A 21 10.60 -34.14 -4.80
CA VAL A 21 9.49 -33.36 -4.22
C VAL A 21 8.84 -32.56 -5.32
N THR A 22 7.64 -32.94 -5.70
CA THR A 22 6.81 -32.15 -6.60
C THR A 22 6.41 -30.88 -5.88
N LEU A 23 6.97 -29.73 -6.28
CA LEU A 23 6.55 -28.45 -5.74
C LEU A 23 5.07 -28.22 -6.04
N PRO A 24 4.26 -27.80 -5.06
CA PRO A 24 2.86 -27.49 -5.32
C PRO A 24 2.78 -26.42 -6.43
N LYS A 25 1.90 -26.65 -7.41
CA LYS A 25 1.61 -25.66 -8.43
C LYS A 25 1.10 -24.41 -7.74
N ILE A 26 1.85 -23.31 -7.86
CA ILE A 26 1.39 -22.00 -7.38
C ILE A 26 0.30 -21.57 -8.37
N HIS A 27 -0.97 -21.68 -7.95
CA HIS A 27 -2.06 -21.07 -8.69
C HIS A 27 -1.86 -19.54 -8.62
N GLU A 28 -1.78 -18.90 -9.76
CA GLU A 28 -1.77 -17.43 -9.84
C GLU A 28 -3.10 -16.94 -9.26
N LYS A 29 -3.03 -16.35 -8.06
CA LYS A 29 -4.19 -15.72 -7.45
C LYS A 29 -4.39 -14.37 -8.15
N ASN A 30 -5.56 -14.15 -8.70
CA ASN A 30 -5.95 -12.82 -9.17
C ASN A 30 -5.72 -11.79 -8.06
N ILE A 31 -5.02 -10.71 -8.41
CA ILE A 31 -4.75 -9.64 -7.44
C ILE A 31 -6.08 -8.93 -7.17
N ILE A 32 -6.55 -9.03 -5.92
CA ILE A 32 -7.70 -8.28 -5.46
C ILE A 32 -7.24 -6.83 -5.28
N ARG A 33 -7.84 -5.92 -6.02
CA ARG A 33 -7.57 -4.48 -6.01
C ARG A 33 -8.87 -3.70 -6.16
N LEU A 34 -8.80 -2.42 -5.88
CA LEU A 34 -9.87 -1.49 -6.25
C LEU A 34 -9.66 -1.02 -7.70
N ASP A 35 -10.75 -0.88 -8.41
CA ASP A 35 -10.77 -0.21 -9.71
C ASP A 35 -10.85 1.33 -9.49
N THR A 36 -10.59 2.13 -10.52
CA THR A 36 -10.56 3.60 -10.41
C THR A 36 -11.85 4.19 -9.84
N ASP A 37 -12.99 3.69 -10.30
CA ASP A 37 -14.30 4.14 -9.80
C ASP A 37 -14.53 3.76 -8.33
N GLU A 38 -14.06 2.57 -7.92
CA GLU A 38 -14.13 2.12 -6.52
C GLU A 38 -13.19 2.95 -5.61
N VAL A 39 -12.05 3.42 -6.13
CA VAL A 39 -11.15 4.33 -5.39
C VAL A 39 -11.83 5.67 -5.17
N ALA A 40 -12.43 6.26 -6.21
CA ALA A 40 -13.17 7.51 -6.09
C ALA A 40 -14.32 7.39 -5.08
N GLN A 41 -15.16 6.36 -5.23
CA GLN A 41 -16.25 6.10 -4.27
C GLN A 41 -15.75 5.89 -2.85
N LEU A 42 -14.60 5.24 -2.67
CA LEU A 42 -14.02 5.03 -1.34
C LEU A 42 -13.61 6.35 -0.69
N LEU A 43 -12.99 7.26 -1.43
CA LEU A 43 -12.61 8.58 -0.92
C LEU A 43 -13.84 9.45 -0.64
N ASP A 44 -14.86 9.43 -1.51
CA ASP A 44 -16.13 10.12 -1.30
C ASP A 44 -16.83 9.64 -0.01
N GLU A 45 -16.86 8.33 0.24
CA GLU A 45 -17.42 7.76 1.47
C GLU A 45 -16.60 8.09 2.72
N VAL A 46 -15.28 8.24 2.59
CA VAL A 46 -14.42 8.68 3.69
C VAL A 46 -14.65 10.16 4.01
N GLU A 47 -14.95 10.98 3.02
CA GLU A 47 -15.20 12.41 3.17
C GLU A 47 -16.63 12.69 3.69
N SER A 48 -17.64 12.13 3.04
CA SER A 48 -19.06 12.40 3.35
C SER A 48 -19.58 11.57 4.53
N GLY A 49 -19.25 10.27 4.57
CA GLY A 49 -19.79 9.33 5.54
C GLY A 49 -21.27 9.01 5.38
N ASP A 50 -21.86 9.26 4.20
CA ASP A 50 -23.30 9.18 3.96
C ASP A 50 -23.86 7.77 4.17
N SER A 51 -23.10 6.73 3.81
CA SER A 51 -23.49 5.33 3.97
C SER A 51 -23.24 4.77 5.38
N LEU A 52 -22.71 5.59 6.31
CA LEU A 52 -22.43 5.16 7.66
C LEU A 52 -23.69 5.13 8.53
N SER A 53 -23.75 4.18 9.48
CA SER A 53 -24.81 4.18 10.49
C SER A 53 -24.72 5.41 11.41
N LYS A 54 -25.84 5.82 12.02
CA LYS A 54 -25.90 6.99 12.94
C LYS A 54 -24.82 6.96 14.03
N ASN A 55 -24.53 5.79 14.59
CA ASN A 55 -23.47 5.65 15.59
C ASN A 55 -22.09 5.85 14.98
N GLN A 56 -21.86 5.36 13.77
CA GLN A 56 -20.58 5.53 13.08
C GLN A 56 -20.36 6.97 12.62
N GLN A 57 -21.41 7.69 12.20
CA GLN A 57 -21.36 9.10 11.81
C GLN A 57 -20.87 10.00 12.96
N ARG A 58 -21.30 9.75 14.21
CA ARG A 58 -20.81 10.51 15.38
C ARG A 58 -19.31 10.42 15.60
N PHE A 59 -18.70 9.29 15.27
CA PHE A 59 -17.24 9.12 15.34
C PHE A 59 -16.58 9.65 14.06
N HIS A 60 -17.21 9.47 12.92
CA HIS A 60 -16.76 9.96 11.62
C HIS A 60 -16.54 11.46 11.63
N GLU A 61 -17.50 12.26 12.11
CA GLU A 61 -17.36 13.71 12.23
C GLU A 61 -16.10 14.18 12.99
N LYS A 62 -15.63 13.36 13.91
CA LYS A 62 -14.40 13.64 14.69
C LYS A 62 -13.12 13.17 14.04
N THR A 63 -13.20 12.36 13.00
CA THR A 63 -12.04 11.66 12.45
C THR A 63 -11.94 11.77 10.93
N LYS A 64 -12.94 12.33 10.26
CA LYS A 64 -13.03 12.35 8.80
C LYS A 64 -11.82 12.97 8.12
N VAL A 65 -11.34 14.11 8.61
CA VAL A 65 -10.18 14.80 8.03
C VAL A 65 -8.92 13.93 8.15
N ARG A 66 -8.71 13.34 9.33
CA ARG A 66 -7.60 12.37 9.54
C ARG A 66 -7.75 11.14 8.66
N ASP A 67 -8.96 10.56 8.63
CA ASP A 67 -9.25 9.32 7.92
C ASP A 67 -9.06 9.52 6.42
N LEU A 68 -9.48 10.68 5.88
CA LEU A 68 -9.26 11.08 4.49
C LEU A 68 -7.77 11.22 4.19
N ALA A 69 -7.03 12.00 4.98
CA ALA A 69 -5.59 12.17 4.79
C ALA A 69 -4.83 10.84 4.81
N LEU A 70 -5.21 9.93 5.71
CA LEU A 70 -4.60 8.61 5.84
C LEU A 70 -4.91 7.72 4.63
N MET A 71 -6.18 7.69 4.18
CA MET A 71 -6.60 6.89 3.03
C MET A 71 -5.99 7.38 1.73
N THR A 72 -6.02 8.70 1.51
CA THR A 72 -5.43 9.36 0.34
C THR A 72 -3.92 9.14 0.30
N LEU A 73 -3.23 9.23 1.45
CA LEU A 73 -1.80 8.95 1.54
C LEU A 73 -1.47 7.49 1.16
N LEU A 74 -2.22 6.51 1.68
CA LEU A 74 -2.01 5.09 1.37
C LEU A 74 -2.26 4.77 -0.11
N LEU A 75 -3.30 5.37 -0.69
CA LEU A 75 -3.69 5.19 -2.09
C LEU A 75 -2.77 5.94 -3.06
N GLY A 76 -2.31 7.13 -2.69
CA GLY A 76 -1.50 8.00 -3.56
C GLY A 76 0.01 7.75 -3.49
N THR A 77 0.48 6.97 -2.50
CA THR A 77 1.93 6.68 -2.34
C THR A 77 2.26 5.21 -2.30
N GLY A 78 1.29 4.37 -1.99
CA GLY A 78 1.50 2.94 -1.83
C GLY A 78 2.46 2.55 -0.69
N ILE A 79 2.73 3.40 0.29
CA ILE A 79 3.55 3.05 1.47
C ILE A 79 2.91 1.92 2.29
N ARG A 80 3.71 1.23 3.09
CA ARG A 80 3.19 0.19 3.98
C ARG A 80 2.43 0.81 5.15
N VAL A 81 1.40 0.12 5.63
CA VAL A 81 0.64 0.59 6.80
C VAL A 81 1.53 0.84 8.02
N SER A 82 2.56 0.02 8.25
CA SER A 82 3.53 0.21 9.32
C SER A 82 4.39 1.47 9.13
N GLU A 83 4.73 1.79 7.90
CA GLU A 83 5.43 3.02 7.53
C GLU A 83 4.52 4.23 7.76
N CYS A 84 3.26 4.15 7.31
CA CYS A 84 2.28 5.22 7.49
C CYS A 84 2.03 5.57 8.96
N VAL A 85 1.79 4.57 9.82
CA VAL A 85 1.57 4.83 11.26
C VAL A 85 2.83 5.28 11.99
N GLY A 86 4.01 5.00 11.44
CA GLY A 86 5.30 5.41 11.95
C GLY A 86 5.65 6.87 11.70
N LEU A 87 4.98 7.55 10.76
CA LEU A 87 5.29 8.92 10.39
C LEU A 87 5.18 9.89 11.56
N ASP A 88 6.15 10.78 11.64
CA ASP A 88 6.17 11.93 12.52
C ASP A 88 5.80 13.21 11.75
N MET A 89 5.48 14.27 12.48
CA MET A 89 5.19 15.59 11.90
C MET A 89 6.36 16.07 11.04
N ASP A 90 7.59 15.91 11.52
CA ASP A 90 8.81 16.37 10.84
C ASP A 90 9.19 15.52 9.60
N ASP A 91 8.50 14.40 9.37
CA ASP A 91 8.74 13.58 8.18
C ASP A 91 8.03 14.10 6.92
N VAL A 92 7.14 15.08 7.04
CA VAL A 92 6.36 15.62 5.92
C VAL A 92 6.97 16.92 5.41
N ASP A 93 7.38 16.91 4.15
CA ASP A 93 7.88 18.09 3.44
C ASP A 93 6.85 18.56 2.40
N PHE A 94 6.02 19.52 2.77
CA PHE A 94 5.02 20.11 1.88
C PHE A 94 5.63 20.98 0.77
N LYS A 95 6.87 21.44 0.93
CA LYS A 95 7.55 22.27 -0.09
C LYS A 95 7.92 21.42 -1.32
N ASN A 96 8.36 20.19 -1.07
CA ASN A 96 8.80 19.26 -2.12
C ASN A 96 7.79 18.13 -2.36
N ASN A 97 6.62 18.17 -1.73
CA ASN A 97 5.59 17.12 -1.80
C ASN A 97 6.16 15.72 -1.51
N GLY A 98 6.91 15.60 -0.41
CA GLY A 98 7.58 14.37 -0.03
C GLY A 98 7.35 13.98 1.42
N ILE A 99 7.41 12.68 1.69
CA ILE A 99 7.46 12.12 3.04
C ILE A 99 8.72 11.29 3.22
N LYS A 100 9.35 11.42 4.37
CA LYS A 100 10.47 10.57 4.76
C LYS A 100 9.93 9.31 5.44
N VAL A 101 10.20 8.17 4.84
CA VAL A 101 9.70 6.86 5.28
C VAL A 101 10.85 6.01 5.80
N HIS A 102 10.71 5.51 7.02
CA HIS A 102 11.66 4.57 7.61
C HIS A 102 11.33 3.13 7.19
N ARG A 103 12.08 2.59 6.24
CA ARG A 103 11.85 1.24 5.71
C ARG A 103 12.48 0.15 6.57
N LYS A 104 11.90 -1.05 6.50
CA LYS A 104 12.47 -2.24 7.15
C LYS A 104 13.91 -2.47 6.68
N GLY A 105 14.86 -2.45 7.61
CA GLY A 105 16.30 -2.53 7.34
C GLY A 105 17.05 -1.22 7.59
N GLY A 106 16.37 -0.18 8.13
CA GLY A 106 16.99 1.06 8.60
C GLY A 106 17.28 2.10 7.49
N ALA A 107 16.82 1.88 6.27
CA ALA A 107 16.98 2.85 5.19
C ALA A 107 15.84 3.89 5.24
N ASP A 108 16.22 5.17 5.27
CA ASP A 108 15.31 6.29 5.07
C ASP A 108 15.16 6.55 3.58
N VAL A 109 13.92 6.66 3.12
CA VAL A 109 13.60 6.92 1.71
C VAL A 109 12.57 8.04 1.64
N ILE A 110 12.75 8.97 0.71
CA ILE A 110 11.73 9.97 0.41
C ILE A 110 10.76 9.37 -0.60
N VAL A 111 9.48 9.43 -0.28
CA VAL A 111 8.37 9.06 -1.17
C VAL A 111 7.62 10.32 -1.53
N TYR A 112 7.47 10.59 -2.81
CA TYR A 112 6.77 11.77 -3.31
C TYR A 112 5.28 11.50 -3.47
N PHE A 113 4.48 12.55 -3.34
CA PHE A 113 3.02 12.49 -3.45
C PHE A 113 2.48 13.62 -4.35
N GLY A 114 1.30 13.41 -4.92
CA GLY A 114 0.61 14.39 -5.76
C GLY A 114 -0.21 15.40 -4.94
N ASP A 115 -0.83 16.34 -5.66
CA ASP A 115 -1.57 17.47 -5.06
C ASP A 115 -2.75 17.03 -4.20
N GLU A 116 -3.51 16.01 -4.62
CA GLU A 116 -4.63 15.48 -3.85
C GLU A 116 -4.21 14.97 -2.46
N VAL A 117 -3.08 14.26 -2.39
CA VAL A 117 -2.50 13.80 -1.12
C VAL A 117 -2.03 14.99 -0.29
N ARG A 118 -1.40 15.99 -0.95
CA ARG A 118 -0.96 17.21 -0.29
C ARG A 118 -2.10 17.94 0.38
N ASP A 119 -3.19 18.17 -0.34
CA ASP A 119 -4.33 18.95 0.16
C ASP A 119 -5.01 18.23 1.33
N ALA A 120 -5.19 16.91 1.23
CA ALA A 120 -5.71 16.10 2.33
C ALA A 120 -4.79 16.11 3.57
N LEU A 121 -3.46 16.02 3.36
CA LEU A 121 -2.50 16.10 4.45
C LEU A 121 -2.44 17.50 5.08
N LEU A 122 -2.53 18.58 4.28
CA LEU A 122 -2.56 19.96 4.80
C LEU A 122 -3.78 20.19 5.67
N SER A 123 -4.96 19.78 5.22
CA SER A 123 -6.20 19.90 5.99
C SER A 123 -6.10 19.17 7.33
N TYR A 124 -5.52 17.96 7.33
CA TYR A 124 -5.30 17.23 8.58
C TYR A 124 -4.20 17.85 9.44
N TRP A 125 -3.15 18.40 8.84
CA TRP A 125 -2.05 19.07 9.54
C TRP A 125 -2.55 20.24 10.38
N GLU A 126 -3.45 21.05 9.84
CA GLU A 126 -4.08 22.17 10.56
C GLU A 126 -4.85 21.65 11.79
N GLU A 127 -5.71 20.63 11.59
CA GLU A 127 -6.44 20.00 12.70
C GLU A 127 -5.49 19.36 13.72
N ARG A 128 -4.47 18.64 13.25
CA ARG A 128 -3.48 17.96 14.11
C ARG A 128 -2.69 18.95 14.97
N SER A 129 -2.38 20.13 14.45
CA SER A 129 -1.59 21.17 15.15
C SER A 129 -2.32 21.72 16.38
N ILE A 130 -3.63 21.66 16.40
CA ILE A 130 -4.46 22.14 17.53
C ILE A 130 -4.63 21.05 18.60
N ILE A 131 -4.47 19.78 18.25
CA ILE A 131 -4.66 18.65 19.16
C ILE A 131 -3.43 18.51 20.07
N THR A 132 -3.64 18.55 21.39
CA THR A 132 -2.59 18.18 22.36
C THR A 132 -2.46 16.66 22.44
N PRO A 133 -1.34 16.05 22.00
CA PRO A 133 -1.14 14.61 22.05
C PRO A 133 -1.03 14.09 23.49
N ALA A 134 -1.26 12.80 23.66
CA ALA A 134 -0.93 12.12 24.91
C ALA A 134 0.59 12.05 25.11
N GLU A 135 1.02 11.92 26.36
CA GLU A 135 2.43 11.78 26.72
C GLU A 135 3.14 10.69 25.90
N GLY A 136 4.34 10.99 25.39
CA GLY A 136 5.12 10.10 24.53
C GLY A 136 4.67 10.02 23.08
N HIS A 137 3.65 10.80 22.67
CA HIS A 137 3.13 10.79 21.28
C HIS A 137 3.16 12.15 20.59
N ALA A 138 3.97 13.10 21.10
CA ALA A 138 3.99 14.48 20.61
C ALA A 138 4.26 14.60 19.11
N ASN A 139 5.23 13.83 18.62
CA ASN A 139 5.67 13.92 17.22
C ASN A 139 4.81 13.10 16.25
N ALA A 140 3.96 12.20 16.73
CA ALA A 140 3.18 11.34 15.85
C ALA A 140 2.31 12.14 14.89
N LEU A 141 2.41 11.89 13.59
CA LEU A 141 1.56 12.53 12.58
C LEU A 141 0.11 12.12 12.80
N PHE A 142 -0.20 10.85 12.72
CA PHE A 142 -1.57 10.35 12.85
C PHE A 142 -1.90 9.95 14.30
N LEU A 143 -2.93 10.59 14.85
CA LEU A 143 -3.41 10.32 16.21
C LEU A 143 -4.73 9.54 16.20
N SER A 144 -4.89 8.66 17.19
CA SER A 144 -6.17 8.02 17.52
C SER A 144 -7.07 9.01 18.30
N LEU A 145 -8.33 8.63 18.53
CA LEU A 145 -9.23 9.39 19.40
C LEU A 145 -8.72 9.53 20.85
N GLN A 146 -7.81 8.63 21.27
CA GLN A 146 -7.14 8.71 22.57
C GLN A 146 -5.91 9.64 22.55
N ARG A 147 -5.69 10.38 21.45
CA ARG A 147 -4.55 11.28 21.24
C ARG A 147 -3.18 10.58 21.26
N LYS A 148 -3.15 9.27 21.06
CA LYS A 148 -1.95 8.45 20.90
C LYS A 148 -1.69 8.19 19.43
N ARG A 149 -0.43 7.90 19.07
CA ARG A 149 -0.09 7.43 17.70
C ARG A 149 -1.07 6.34 17.28
N ILE A 150 -1.62 6.46 16.08
CA ILE A 150 -2.56 5.46 15.56
C ILE A 150 -1.85 4.11 15.39
N SER A 151 -2.55 3.03 15.67
CA SER A 151 -2.00 1.68 15.51
C SER A 151 -2.29 1.12 14.13
N VAL A 152 -1.45 0.18 13.67
CA VAL A 152 -1.68 -0.59 12.44
C VAL A 152 -3.10 -1.19 12.45
N ARG A 153 -3.51 -1.77 13.58
CA ARG A 153 -4.84 -2.38 13.73
C ARG A 153 -5.98 -1.37 13.55
N SER A 154 -5.80 -0.15 14.05
CA SER A 154 -6.79 0.91 13.86
C SER A 154 -6.93 1.28 12.39
N VAL A 155 -5.82 1.36 11.65
CA VAL A 155 -5.84 1.64 10.21
C VAL A 155 -6.45 0.48 9.42
N GLU A 156 -6.14 -0.78 9.77
CA GLU A 156 -6.78 -1.96 9.15
C GLU A 156 -8.30 -1.93 9.33
N ASN A 157 -8.77 -1.61 10.54
CA ASN A 157 -10.20 -1.50 10.82
C ASN A 157 -10.85 -0.33 10.08
N LEU A 158 -10.14 0.79 9.94
CA LEU A 158 -10.57 1.96 9.17
C LEU A 158 -10.73 1.62 7.70
N VAL A 159 -9.72 1.04 7.07
CA VAL A 159 -9.78 0.58 5.68
C VAL A 159 -10.94 -0.40 5.48
N LYS A 160 -11.09 -1.36 6.39
CA LYS A 160 -12.18 -2.34 6.33
C LYS A 160 -13.55 -1.69 6.49
N LYS A 161 -13.69 -0.68 7.36
CA LYS A 161 -14.95 0.05 7.60
C LYS A 161 -15.44 0.70 6.30
N TYR A 162 -14.60 1.52 5.67
CA TYR A 162 -15.00 2.25 4.48
C TYR A 162 -15.07 1.38 3.22
N SER A 163 -14.14 0.45 3.02
CA SER A 163 -14.17 -0.41 1.83
C SER A 163 -15.40 -1.31 1.75
N ARG A 164 -16.01 -1.68 2.89
CA ARG A 164 -17.25 -2.45 2.91
C ARG A 164 -18.47 -1.67 2.44
N LEU A 165 -18.42 -0.34 2.44
CA LEU A 165 -19.48 0.50 1.91
C LEU A 165 -19.45 0.53 0.37
N VAL A 166 -18.27 0.37 -0.20
CA VAL A 166 -18.06 0.41 -1.66
C VAL A 166 -18.13 -0.97 -2.29
N THR A 167 -17.55 -1.97 -1.66
CA THR A 167 -17.52 -3.32 -2.19
C THR A 167 -17.72 -4.39 -1.11
N THR A 168 -18.69 -5.27 -1.33
CA THR A 168 -18.98 -6.41 -0.43
C THR A 168 -18.23 -7.67 -0.84
N VAL A 169 -17.81 -7.74 -2.11
CA VAL A 169 -17.18 -8.94 -2.70
C VAL A 169 -15.66 -8.94 -2.46
N LYS A 170 -15.02 -7.76 -2.47
CA LYS A 170 -13.58 -7.61 -2.33
C LYS A 170 -13.20 -7.40 -0.86
N ASN A 171 -12.35 -8.24 -0.29
CA ASN A 171 -11.80 -8.00 1.04
C ASN A 171 -10.58 -7.07 0.94
N ILE A 172 -10.82 -5.78 1.10
CA ILE A 172 -9.79 -4.73 0.98
C ILE A 172 -9.07 -4.56 2.32
N THR A 173 -7.75 -4.52 2.24
CA THR A 173 -6.82 -4.29 3.35
C THR A 173 -5.81 -3.21 2.95
N PRO A 174 -5.04 -2.61 3.87
CA PRO A 174 -3.98 -1.67 3.49
C PRO A 174 -3.00 -2.22 2.45
N HIS A 175 -2.71 -3.51 2.51
CA HIS A 175 -1.88 -4.16 1.49
C HIS A 175 -2.55 -4.16 0.10
N LYS A 176 -3.88 -4.26 0.05
CA LYS A 176 -4.62 -4.18 -1.21
C LYS A 176 -4.68 -2.75 -1.77
N LEU A 177 -4.74 -1.73 -0.90
CA LEU A 177 -4.61 -0.33 -1.32
C LEU A 177 -3.24 -0.09 -1.97
N ARG A 178 -2.17 -0.61 -1.37
CA ARG A 178 -0.83 -0.56 -1.96
C ARG A 178 -0.74 -1.32 -3.29
N SER A 179 -1.42 -2.47 -3.42
CA SER A 179 -1.50 -3.20 -4.69
C SER A 179 -2.29 -2.42 -5.74
N THR A 180 -3.34 -1.69 -5.33
CA THR A 180 -4.09 -0.77 -6.21
C THR A 180 -3.16 0.30 -6.75
N TYR A 181 -2.44 1.03 -5.87
CA TYR A 181 -1.46 2.04 -6.29
C TYR A 181 -0.42 1.50 -7.27
N GLY A 182 0.23 0.38 -6.92
CA GLY A 182 1.26 -0.20 -7.79
C GLY A 182 0.72 -0.67 -9.13
N THR A 183 -0.54 -1.11 -9.18
CA THR A 183 -1.22 -1.49 -10.43
C THR A 183 -1.49 -0.28 -11.30
N THR A 184 -2.06 0.78 -10.71
CA THR A 184 -2.32 2.04 -11.43
C THR A 184 -1.02 2.64 -11.95
N LEU A 185 0.02 2.71 -11.11
CA LEU A 185 1.33 3.19 -11.53
C LEU A 185 1.92 2.38 -12.69
N TYR A 186 1.77 1.04 -12.68
CA TYR A 186 2.22 0.20 -13.79
C TYR A 186 1.37 0.40 -15.05
N GLN A 187 0.07 0.61 -14.91
CA GLN A 187 -0.82 0.88 -16.05
C GLN A 187 -0.44 2.18 -16.76
N GLU A 188 -0.17 3.23 -15.99
CA GLU A 188 0.16 4.55 -16.51
C GLU A 188 1.59 4.62 -17.10
N THR A 189 2.57 4.06 -16.39
CA THR A 189 3.98 4.23 -16.78
C THR A 189 4.52 3.12 -17.65
N GLY A 190 4.02 1.91 -17.46
CA GLY A 190 4.54 0.70 -18.08
C GLY A 190 5.87 0.21 -17.54
N ASP A 191 6.43 0.89 -16.59
CA ASP A 191 7.75 0.58 -16.05
C ASP A 191 7.64 -0.21 -14.74
N ILE A 192 7.96 -1.51 -14.84
CA ILE A 192 7.95 -2.42 -13.69
C ILE A 192 9.08 -2.12 -12.70
N TYR A 193 10.19 -1.55 -13.19
CA TYR A 193 11.33 -1.20 -12.35
C TYR A 193 10.99 0.02 -11.50
N LEU A 194 10.35 1.04 -12.09
CA LEU A 194 9.83 2.19 -11.37
C LEU A 194 8.84 1.77 -10.29
N VAL A 195 7.90 0.87 -10.61
CA VAL A 195 6.94 0.34 -9.62
C VAL A 195 7.66 -0.39 -8.48
N ALA A 196 8.67 -1.21 -8.80
CA ALA A 196 9.45 -1.92 -7.78
C ALA A 196 10.22 -0.97 -6.87
N ASP A 197 10.82 0.07 -7.44
CA ASP A 197 11.59 1.08 -6.70
C ASP A 197 10.68 1.88 -5.76
N VAL A 198 9.62 2.49 -6.28
CA VAL A 198 8.65 3.28 -5.50
C VAL A 198 8.05 2.45 -4.37
N LEU A 199 7.63 1.22 -4.67
CA LEU A 199 7.12 0.31 -3.65
C LEU A 199 8.23 -0.23 -2.72
N GLY A 200 9.51 -0.07 -3.03
CA GLY A 200 10.62 -0.60 -2.24
C GLY A 200 10.61 -2.12 -2.15
N HIS A 201 10.42 -2.77 -3.28
CA HIS A 201 10.59 -4.21 -3.41
C HIS A 201 12.06 -4.52 -3.67
N LYS A 202 12.68 -5.36 -2.83
CA LYS A 202 14.09 -5.77 -3.01
C LYS A 202 14.30 -6.63 -4.27
N ASP A 203 13.26 -7.33 -4.71
CA ASP A 203 13.29 -8.20 -5.89
C ASP A 203 12.18 -7.80 -6.86
N VAL A 204 12.58 -7.35 -8.03
CA VAL A 204 11.68 -6.96 -9.14
C VAL A 204 10.82 -8.15 -9.59
N ASN A 205 11.29 -9.39 -9.45
CA ASN A 205 10.49 -10.57 -9.78
C ASN A 205 9.24 -10.68 -8.90
N THR A 206 9.28 -10.20 -7.67
CA THR A 206 8.09 -10.11 -6.83
C THR A 206 7.06 -9.17 -7.45
N THR A 207 7.50 -8.01 -7.94
CA THR A 207 6.65 -7.05 -8.64
C THR A 207 6.12 -7.62 -9.94
N ARG A 208 6.98 -8.23 -10.76
CA ARG A 208 6.62 -8.85 -12.04
C ARG A 208 5.53 -9.92 -11.87
N LYS A 209 5.65 -10.81 -10.89
CA LYS A 209 4.64 -11.84 -10.62
C LYS A 209 3.27 -11.23 -10.25
N HIS A 210 3.27 -10.10 -9.54
CA HIS A 210 2.03 -9.41 -9.16
C HIS A 210 1.34 -8.72 -10.32
N TYR A 211 2.09 -8.26 -11.35
CA TYR A 211 1.54 -7.47 -12.45
C TYR A 211 1.54 -8.19 -13.81
N ALA A 212 2.02 -9.44 -13.88
CA ALA A 212 2.11 -10.25 -15.11
C ALA A 212 0.74 -10.42 -15.81
N ALA A 213 -0.35 -10.50 -15.07
CA ALA A 213 -1.70 -10.61 -15.65
C ALA A 213 -2.11 -9.41 -16.52
N GLN A 214 -1.43 -8.26 -16.38
CA GLN A 214 -1.70 -7.05 -17.20
C GLN A 214 -0.87 -6.99 -18.49
N GLU A 215 0.12 -7.86 -18.63
CA GLU A 215 0.96 -7.89 -19.85
C GLU A 215 0.16 -8.21 -21.10
N ASP A 216 -0.95 -8.94 -20.99
CA ASP A 216 -1.74 -9.35 -22.17
C ASP A 216 -2.45 -8.16 -22.84
N SER A 217 -3.03 -7.25 -22.06
CA SER A 217 -3.63 -6.01 -22.60
C SER A 217 -2.58 -5.11 -23.26
N ARG A 218 -1.37 -5.07 -22.71
CA ARG A 218 -0.23 -4.30 -23.25
C ARG A 218 0.35 -4.94 -24.50
N ARG A 219 0.43 -6.27 -24.56
CA ARG A 219 0.82 -6.99 -25.78
C ARG A 219 -0.14 -6.70 -26.93
N ARG A 220 -1.44 -6.63 -26.64
CA ARG A 220 -2.46 -6.24 -27.64
C ARG A 220 -2.32 -4.78 -28.06
N ALA A 221 -2.04 -3.87 -27.11
CA ALA A 221 -1.78 -2.47 -27.42
C ALA A 221 -0.50 -2.31 -28.26
N ALA A 222 0.60 -2.99 -27.88
CA ALA A 222 1.86 -2.97 -28.63
C ALA A 222 1.71 -3.47 -30.06
N ALA A 223 0.86 -4.48 -30.28
CA ALA A 223 0.59 -4.98 -31.65
C ALA A 223 -0.09 -3.94 -32.55
N ARG A 224 -0.73 -2.91 -31.98
CA ARG A 224 -1.37 -1.82 -32.72
C ARG A 224 -0.44 -0.64 -33.01
N VAL A 225 0.70 -0.58 -32.33
CA VAL A 225 1.67 0.53 -32.49
C VAL A 225 2.60 0.29 -33.68
N VAL A 226 2.79 -0.97 -34.07
CA VAL A 226 3.65 -1.30 -35.23
C VAL A 226 2.83 -1.20 -36.49
N HIS A 227 3.02 -0.12 -37.23
CA HIS A 227 2.49 0.05 -38.60
C HIS A 227 3.46 -0.56 -39.60
N LEU A 228 2.97 -1.48 -40.44
CA LEU A 228 3.81 -2.17 -41.45
C LEU A 228 3.86 -1.43 -42.79
N ARG A 229 3.01 -0.44 -42.98
CA ARG A 229 2.99 0.44 -44.12
C ARG A 229 2.66 1.84 -43.67
N GLU A 230 3.38 2.82 -44.18
CA GLU A 230 3.02 4.24 -44.08
C GLU A 230 2.02 4.49 -45.23
N ASP A 231 0.84 5.07 -44.93
CA ASP A 231 -0.15 5.52 -45.89
C ASP A 231 0.29 6.84 -46.53
#